data_33d481cc1e1bdc86cfaa8d104780e2a2
#
_entry.id   33d481cc1e1bdc86cfaa8d104780e2a2
#
_cell.length_a   1.000
_cell.length_b   1.000
_cell.length_c   1.000
_cell.angle_alpha   90.00
_cell.angle_beta   90.00
_cell.angle_gamma   90.00
#
_symmetry.space_group_name_H-M   'P 1'
#
loop_
_entity.id
_entity.type
_entity.pdbx_description
1 polymer ?
#
loop_
_entity_poly.entity_id
_entity_poly.type
_entity_poly.pdbx_seq_one_letter_code
_entity_poly.pdbx_strand_id
1 'polypeptide(L)'
;MLKALGVRFLDENGEDAGEGGQALAKVARIDVSGMNPLLKECHIQVACDVNNPLCGENGSTYVYGPQKGVTEDMKKTLDEAMAHFARVTSETLENDYMNAPGAGAAGGLGYAFLAYTGAALTPGIELILDAVGLEEELSGADVVRYR
;
A
#
# COMPACT_ATOMS: atom_id res chain seq x y z
N MET A 1 1.97 8.29 6.98
CA MET A 1 2.60 7.04 7.48
C MET A 1 4.10 7.05 7.21
N LEU A 2 4.58 6.91 5.97
CA LEU A 2 6.02 6.73 5.67
C LEU A 2 6.93 7.83 6.22
N LYS A 3 6.53 9.11 6.12
CA LYS A 3 7.27 10.22 6.76
C LYS A 3 7.43 10.02 8.28
N ALA A 4 6.40 9.54 8.95
CA ALA A 4 6.46 9.24 10.40
C ALA A 4 7.36 8.04 10.72
N LEU A 5 7.63 7.18 9.76
CA LEU A 5 8.58 6.07 9.87
C LEU A 5 10.01 6.46 9.47
N GLY A 6 10.24 7.73 9.12
CA GLY A 6 11.56 8.28 8.82
C GLY A 6 11.91 8.36 7.34
N VAL A 7 10.96 8.06 6.41
CA VAL A 7 11.17 8.25 4.98
C VAL A 7 11.03 9.72 4.60
N ARG A 8 11.93 10.23 3.77
CA ARG A 8 11.87 11.59 3.23
C ARG A 8 11.57 11.54 1.73
N PHE A 9 10.61 12.35 1.30
CA PHE A 9 10.24 12.54 -0.10
C PHE A 9 10.68 13.91 -0.54
N LEU A 10 11.63 13.97 -1.45
CA LEU A 10 12.31 15.21 -1.84
C LEU A 10 11.97 15.55 -3.29
N ASP A 11 11.79 16.82 -3.56
CA ASP A 11 11.64 17.38 -4.91
C ASP A 11 13.00 17.53 -5.63
N GLU A 12 12.98 18.12 -6.82
CA GLU A 12 14.17 18.37 -7.64
C GLU A 12 15.19 19.30 -6.94
N ASN A 13 14.74 20.16 -6.01
CA ASN A 13 15.59 21.07 -5.25
C ASN A 13 16.14 20.43 -3.97
N GLY A 14 15.70 19.20 -3.64
CA GLY A 14 16.06 18.51 -2.40
C GLY A 14 15.24 18.95 -1.20
N GLU A 15 14.16 19.68 -1.42
CA GLU A 15 13.21 20.09 -0.39
C GLU A 15 12.07 19.05 -0.24
N ASP A 16 11.29 19.13 0.85
CA ASP A 16 10.14 18.24 1.05
C ASP A 16 9.10 18.43 -0.06
N ALA A 17 8.75 17.37 -0.76
CA ALA A 17 7.83 17.39 -1.90
C ALA A 17 6.39 17.81 -1.52
N GLY A 18 6.08 17.92 -0.24
CA GLY A 18 4.78 18.35 0.28
C GLY A 18 3.85 17.19 0.66
N GLU A 19 2.55 17.48 0.69
CA GLU A 19 1.52 16.55 1.13
C GLU A 19 0.38 16.42 0.09
N GLY A 20 -0.37 15.32 0.21
CA GLY A 20 -1.50 15.03 -0.67
C GLY A 20 -1.11 14.36 -1.99
N GLY A 21 -2.13 13.88 -2.73
CA GLY A 21 -1.91 13.10 -3.96
C GLY A 21 -1.16 13.86 -5.05
N GLN A 22 -1.37 15.17 -5.18
CA GLN A 22 -0.67 15.99 -6.18
C GLN A 22 0.82 16.15 -5.87
N ALA A 23 1.22 16.10 -4.60
CA ALA A 23 2.62 16.20 -4.20
C ALA A 23 3.46 15.00 -4.69
N LEU A 24 2.83 13.86 -4.95
CA LEU A 24 3.51 12.67 -5.48
C LEU A 24 4.16 12.92 -6.84
N ALA A 25 3.58 13.81 -7.67
CA ALA A 25 4.17 14.20 -8.95
C ALA A 25 5.49 14.97 -8.82
N LYS A 26 5.76 15.55 -7.67
CA LYS A 26 6.97 16.35 -7.40
C LYS A 26 8.11 15.53 -6.80
N VAL A 27 7.87 14.30 -6.40
CA VAL A 27 8.89 13.46 -5.77
C VAL A 27 9.96 13.11 -6.80
N ALA A 28 11.14 13.69 -6.65
CA ALA A 28 12.29 13.41 -7.49
C ALA A 28 13.26 12.41 -6.84
N ARG A 29 13.29 12.36 -5.51
CA ARG A 29 14.15 11.46 -4.74
C ARG A 29 13.48 10.98 -3.46
N ILE A 30 13.71 9.74 -3.12
CA ILE A 30 13.27 9.12 -1.85
C ILE A 30 14.50 8.77 -1.03
N ASP A 31 14.51 9.22 0.23
CA ASP A 31 15.57 8.91 1.19
C ASP A 31 14.99 8.06 2.32
N VAL A 32 15.41 6.81 2.38
CA VAL A 32 15.01 5.82 3.38
C VAL A 32 16.03 5.65 4.51
N SER A 33 17.12 6.40 4.49
CA SER A 33 18.22 6.25 5.48
C SER A 33 17.78 6.53 6.92
N GLY A 34 16.72 7.34 7.07
CA GLY A 34 16.10 7.66 8.36
C GLY A 34 15.02 6.68 8.82
N MET A 35 14.73 5.62 8.06
CA MET A 35 13.74 4.64 8.48
C MET A 35 14.11 3.97 9.78
N ASN A 36 13.09 3.79 10.64
CA ASN A 36 13.29 3.12 11.92
C ASN A 36 13.81 1.67 11.70
N PRO A 37 15.00 1.34 12.20
CA PRO A 37 15.62 0.02 11.97
C PRO A 37 14.80 -1.13 12.54
N LEU A 38 13.97 -0.91 13.56
CA LEU A 38 13.09 -1.91 14.15
C LEU A 38 12.07 -2.47 13.14
N LEU A 39 11.77 -1.74 12.07
CA LEU A 39 10.88 -2.27 11.01
C LEU A 39 11.41 -3.54 10.34
N LYS A 40 12.72 -3.72 10.32
CA LYS A 40 13.35 -4.94 9.77
C LYS A 40 13.16 -6.17 10.65
N GLU A 41 12.85 -5.96 11.92
CA GLU A 41 12.61 -7.01 12.91
C GLU A 41 11.10 -7.32 13.04
N CYS A 42 10.25 -6.48 12.43
CA CYS A 42 8.80 -6.66 12.48
C CYS A 42 8.32 -7.58 11.36
N HIS A 43 7.46 -8.53 11.71
CA HIS A 43 6.66 -9.26 10.74
C HIS A 43 5.30 -8.56 10.61
N ILE A 44 5.06 -7.93 9.47
CA ILE A 44 3.85 -7.12 9.24
C ILE A 44 2.91 -7.88 8.30
N GLN A 45 1.73 -8.21 8.79
CA GLN A 45 0.63 -8.77 8.00
C GLN A 45 -0.49 -7.73 7.91
N VAL A 46 -1.01 -7.52 6.72
CA VAL A 46 -2.09 -6.57 6.46
C VAL A 46 -3.28 -7.31 5.91
N ALA A 47 -4.41 -7.26 6.64
CA ALA A 47 -5.68 -7.78 6.14
C ALA A 47 -6.12 -6.95 4.91
N CYS A 48 -6.24 -7.59 3.77
CA CYS A 48 -6.56 -6.93 2.51
C CYS A 48 -7.50 -7.80 1.66
N ASP A 49 -8.76 -7.38 1.54
CA ASP A 49 -9.81 -8.12 0.82
C ASP A 49 -10.04 -7.57 -0.60
N VAL A 50 -9.15 -6.69 -1.10
CA VAL A 50 -9.22 -6.14 -2.45
C VAL A 50 -7.96 -6.49 -3.24
N ASN A 51 -8.12 -6.65 -4.57
CA ASN A 51 -7.04 -7.04 -5.47
C ASN A 51 -6.60 -5.92 -6.43
N ASN A 52 -7.10 -4.69 -6.22
CA ASN A 52 -6.81 -3.57 -7.11
C ASN A 52 -5.31 -3.28 -7.15
N PRO A 53 -4.71 -3.08 -8.34
CA PRO A 53 -3.36 -2.57 -8.47
C PRO A 53 -3.28 -1.12 -7.99
N LEU A 54 -2.09 -0.57 -7.90
CA LEU A 54 -1.90 0.82 -7.48
C LEU A 54 -2.50 1.81 -8.46
N CYS A 55 -2.24 1.64 -9.76
CA CYS A 55 -2.55 2.58 -10.83
C CYS A 55 -3.37 1.94 -11.96
N GLY A 56 -3.87 2.77 -12.89
CA GLY A 56 -4.67 2.38 -14.04
C GLY A 56 -6.18 2.37 -13.74
N GLU A 57 -6.98 1.95 -14.72
CA GLU A 57 -8.46 1.98 -14.63
C GLU A 57 -9.01 1.21 -13.44
N ASN A 58 -8.35 0.12 -13.03
CA ASN A 58 -8.70 -0.66 -11.86
C ASN A 58 -7.88 -0.27 -10.61
N GLY A 59 -7.10 0.78 -10.70
CA GLY A 59 -6.20 1.25 -9.64
C GLY A 59 -6.90 2.11 -8.58
N SER A 60 -6.13 2.49 -7.59
CA SER A 60 -6.62 3.19 -6.41
C SER A 60 -7.32 4.51 -6.72
N THR A 61 -6.81 5.29 -7.66
CA THR A 61 -7.35 6.61 -8.01
C THR A 61 -8.70 6.49 -8.71
N TYR A 62 -8.83 5.60 -9.67
CA TYR A 62 -10.06 5.43 -10.44
C TYR A 62 -11.17 4.78 -9.64
N VAL A 63 -10.85 3.77 -8.83
CA VAL A 63 -11.85 2.98 -8.06
C VAL A 63 -12.26 3.68 -6.78
N TYR A 64 -11.30 4.19 -6.01
CA TYR A 64 -11.56 4.74 -4.67
C TYR A 64 -11.53 6.27 -4.61
N GLY A 65 -11.04 6.93 -5.66
CA GLY A 65 -10.95 8.39 -5.73
C GLY A 65 -12.30 9.11 -5.67
N PRO A 66 -13.33 8.70 -6.43
CA PRO A 66 -14.61 9.39 -6.48
C PRO A 66 -15.26 9.58 -5.10
N GLN A 67 -15.27 8.54 -4.27
CA GLN A 67 -15.83 8.64 -2.90
C GLN A 67 -15.02 9.58 -1.97
N LYS A 68 -13.80 9.96 -2.38
CA LYS A 68 -12.91 10.89 -1.66
C LYS A 68 -12.87 12.28 -2.29
N GLY A 69 -13.74 12.55 -3.26
CA GLY A 69 -13.87 13.85 -3.92
C GLY A 69 -13.01 14.03 -5.17
N VAL A 70 -12.42 12.97 -5.71
CA VAL A 70 -11.71 13.04 -6.99
C VAL A 70 -12.72 13.16 -8.13
N THR A 71 -12.62 14.25 -8.91
CA THR A 71 -13.45 14.47 -10.11
C THR A 71 -12.86 13.72 -11.31
N GLU A 72 -13.65 13.57 -12.39
CA GLU A 72 -13.17 12.91 -13.62
C GLU A 72 -11.91 13.55 -14.19
N ASP A 73 -11.86 14.90 -14.19
CA ASP A 73 -10.71 15.66 -14.69
C ASP A 73 -9.45 15.44 -13.84
N MET A 74 -9.60 15.13 -12.56
CA MET A 74 -8.48 14.90 -11.64
C MET A 74 -7.93 13.47 -11.73
N LYS A 75 -8.73 12.49 -12.16
CA LYS A 75 -8.34 11.06 -12.12
C LYS A 75 -7.02 10.80 -12.83
N LYS A 76 -6.92 11.26 -14.07
CA LYS A 76 -5.74 11.04 -14.90
C LYS A 76 -4.48 11.62 -14.24
N THR A 77 -4.55 12.88 -13.82
CA THR A 77 -3.39 13.58 -13.22
C THR A 77 -2.94 12.92 -11.92
N LEU A 78 -3.89 12.49 -11.08
CA LEU A 78 -3.58 11.84 -9.81
C LEU A 78 -3.04 10.42 -10.01
N ASP A 79 -3.58 9.69 -11.00
CA ASP A 79 -3.08 8.35 -11.33
C ASP A 79 -1.66 8.41 -11.91
N GLU A 80 -1.38 9.38 -12.79
CA GLU A 80 -0.04 9.63 -13.31
C GLU A 80 0.95 10.02 -12.20
N ALA A 81 0.52 10.83 -11.23
CA ALA A 81 1.32 11.18 -10.06
C ALA A 81 1.63 9.94 -9.18
N MET A 82 0.65 9.07 -9.00
CA MET A 82 0.82 7.81 -8.28
C MET A 82 1.78 6.87 -9.01
N ALA A 83 1.65 6.75 -10.33
CA ALA A 83 2.55 5.94 -11.16
C ALA A 83 3.98 6.49 -11.16
N HIS A 84 4.14 7.83 -11.19
CA HIS A 84 5.44 8.47 -11.05
C HIS A 84 6.09 8.14 -9.70
N PHE A 85 5.35 8.30 -8.62
CA PHE A 85 5.82 7.95 -7.27
C PHE A 85 6.25 6.48 -7.17
N ALA A 86 5.47 5.56 -7.75
CA ALA A 86 5.80 4.14 -7.75
C ALA A 86 7.10 3.85 -8.51
N ARG A 87 7.36 4.53 -9.63
CA ARG A 87 8.63 4.39 -10.37
C ARG A 87 9.83 4.86 -9.55
N VAL A 88 9.75 6.05 -8.96
CA VAL A 88 10.83 6.58 -8.09
C VAL A 88 11.07 5.65 -6.90
N THR A 89 10.00 5.08 -6.33
CA THR A 89 10.11 4.09 -5.26
C THR A 89 10.83 2.83 -5.74
N SER A 90 10.42 2.30 -6.88
CA SER A 90 11.01 1.09 -7.48
C SER A 90 12.51 1.25 -7.77
N GLU A 91 12.90 2.39 -8.31
CA GLU A 91 14.31 2.73 -8.55
C GLU A 91 15.12 2.84 -7.25
N THR A 92 14.50 3.36 -6.17
CA THR A 92 15.17 3.56 -4.88
C THR A 92 15.30 2.28 -4.07
N LEU A 93 14.27 1.42 -4.10
CA LEU A 93 14.17 0.23 -3.25
C LEU A 93 14.46 -1.08 -4.01
N GLU A 94 14.71 -0.99 -5.31
CA GLU A 94 14.97 -2.14 -6.19
C GLU A 94 13.85 -3.20 -6.16
N ASN A 95 12.59 -2.72 -6.00
CA ASN A 95 11.41 -3.58 -5.99
C ASN A 95 10.26 -2.95 -6.80
N ASP A 96 9.36 -3.76 -7.33
CA ASP A 96 8.17 -3.27 -8.05
C ASP A 96 6.90 -3.98 -7.58
N TYR A 97 6.05 -3.22 -6.89
CA TYR A 97 4.75 -3.66 -6.41
C TYR A 97 3.57 -2.88 -7.02
N MET A 98 3.81 -2.09 -8.08
CA MET A 98 2.75 -1.25 -8.68
C MET A 98 1.55 -2.08 -9.14
N ASN A 99 1.81 -3.27 -9.68
CA ASN A 99 0.79 -4.18 -10.19
C ASN A 99 0.43 -5.31 -9.20
N ALA A 100 0.99 -5.30 -8.00
CA ALA A 100 0.70 -6.32 -7.00
C ALA A 100 -0.78 -6.26 -6.58
N PRO A 101 -1.45 -7.42 -6.42
CA PRO A 101 -2.80 -7.45 -5.88
C PRO A 101 -2.87 -6.78 -4.52
N GLY A 102 -3.84 -5.86 -4.34
CA GLY A 102 -4.01 -5.11 -3.11
C GLY A 102 -3.12 -3.87 -2.97
N ALA A 103 -2.19 -3.60 -3.91
CA ALA A 103 -1.37 -2.38 -3.86
C ALA A 103 -2.21 -1.10 -3.82
N GLY A 104 -3.37 -1.09 -4.52
CA GLY A 104 -4.32 0.03 -4.52
C GLY A 104 -5.17 0.15 -3.26
N ALA A 105 -5.14 -0.82 -2.36
CA ALA A 105 -5.94 -0.81 -1.13
C ALA A 105 -5.74 0.47 -0.32
N ALA A 106 -6.85 0.99 0.21
CA ALA A 106 -6.89 2.23 0.99
C ALA A 106 -6.22 3.45 0.30
N GLY A 107 -6.24 3.49 -1.05
CA GLY A 107 -5.68 4.60 -1.83
C GLY A 107 -4.16 4.54 -1.95
N GLY A 108 -3.59 3.34 -2.06
CA GLY A 108 -2.15 3.10 -2.19
C GLY A 108 -1.42 2.80 -0.89
N LEU A 109 -2.14 2.67 0.23
CA LEU A 109 -1.52 2.27 1.50
C LEU A 109 -0.98 0.84 1.43
N GLY A 110 -1.70 -0.07 0.72
CA GLY A 110 -1.23 -1.43 0.44
C GLY A 110 0.14 -1.44 -0.25
N TYR A 111 0.31 -0.61 -1.28
CA TYR A 111 1.60 -0.41 -1.93
C TYR A 111 2.69 0.04 -0.97
N ALA A 112 2.38 1.03 -0.12
CA ALA A 112 3.34 1.55 0.84
C ALA A 112 3.82 0.47 1.83
N PHE A 113 2.93 -0.40 2.29
CA PHE A 113 3.30 -1.53 3.14
C PHE A 113 4.17 -2.54 2.40
N LEU A 114 3.77 -2.95 1.19
CA LEU A 114 4.56 -3.89 0.37
C LEU A 114 5.96 -3.35 0.10
N ALA A 115 6.08 -2.14 -0.44
CA ALA A 115 7.33 -1.61 -0.95
C ALA A 115 8.32 -1.22 0.16
N TYR A 116 7.85 -0.65 1.27
CA TYR A 116 8.73 -0.05 2.29
C TYR A 116 8.92 -0.91 3.53
N THR A 117 8.04 -1.85 3.80
CA THR A 117 8.13 -2.65 5.03
C THR A 117 8.25 -4.15 4.78
N GLY A 118 8.11 -4.58 3.53
CA GLY A 118 8.10 -6.01 3.21
C GLY A 118 6.88 -6.75 3.76
N ALA A 119 5.79 -6.03 4.06
CA ALA A 119 4.56 -6.61 4.59
C ALA A 119 3.94 -7.62 3.61
N ALA A 120 3.25 -8.62 4.15
CA ALA A 120 2.37 -9.50 3.39
C ALA A 120 0.93 -8.96 3.42
N LEU A 121 0.29 -8.89 2.24
CA LEU A 121 -1.15 -8.65 2.14
C LEU A 121 -1.86 -10.00 2.10
N THR A 122 -2.73 -10.26 3.06
CA THR A 122 -3.42 -11.54 3.22
C THR A 122 -4.93 -11.28 3.32
N PRO A 123 -5.80 -12.11 2.72
CA PRO A 123 -7.24 -12.00 2.92
C PRO A 123 -7.58 -11.99 4.41
N GLY A 124 -8.45 -11.04 4.80
CA GLY A 124 -8.79 -10.84 6.22
C GLY A 124 -9.37 -12.09 6.86
N ILE A 125 -10.16 -12.87 6.10
CA ILE A 125 -10.71 -14.12 6.59
C ILE A 125 -9.63 -15.14 6.96
N GLU A 126 -8.57 -15.28 6.16
CA GLU A 126 -7.47 -16.21 6.44
C GLU A 126 -6.76 -15.83 7.74
N LEU A 127 -6.44 -14.54 7.91
CA LEU A 127 -5.81 -14.06 9.15
C LEU A 127 -6.67 -14.32 10.40
N ILE A 128 -8.00 -14.20 10.27
CA ILE A 128 -8.92 -14.45 11.39
C ILE A 128 -8.98 -15.95 11.69
N LEU A 129 -9.11 -16.79 10.67
CA LEU A 129 -9.18 -18.24 10.84
C LEU A 129 -7.92 -18.79 11.51
N ASP A 130 -6.75 -18.32 11.09
CA ASP A 130 -5.47 -18.67 11.70
C ASP A 130 -5.39 -18.19 13.14
N ALA A 131 -5.78 -16.93 13.41
CA ALA A 131 -5.69 -16.35 14.74
C ALA A 131 -6.61 -17.03 15.77
N VAL A 132 -7.76 -17.58 15.34
CA VAL A 132 -8.68 -18.32 16.22
C VAL A 132 -8.40 -19.82 16.27
N GLY A 133 -7.41 -20.31 15.49
CA GLY A 133 -7.08 -21.74 15.44
C GLY A 133 -8.21 -22.61 14.90
N LEU A 134 -9.02 -22.09 13.95
CA LEU A 134 -10.23 -22.78 13.49
C LEU A 134 -9.96 -24.18 12.96
N GLU A 135 -8.85 -24.41 12.28
CA GLU A 135 -8.51 -25.74 11.73
C GLU A 135 -8.32 -26.78 12.84
N GLU A 136 -7.68 -26.38 13.95
CA GLU A 136 -7.50 -27.24 15.13
C GLU A 136 -8.85 -27.56 15.79
N GLU A 137 -9.71 -26.56 15.96
CA GLU A 137 -11.05 -26.72 16.53
C GLU A 137 -11.95 -27.59 15.66
N LEU A 138 -11.85 -27.48 14.33
CA LEU A 138 -12.61 -28.31 13.40
C LEU A 138 -12.19 -29.78 13.40
N SER A 139 -10.94 -30.09 13.71
CA SER A 139 -10.41 -31.45 13.67
C SER A 139 -11.10 -32.41 14.65
N GLY A 140 -11.74 -31.88 15.69
CA GLY A 140 -12.48 -32.63 16.72
C GLY A 140 -14.01 -32.54 16.62
N ALA A 141 -14.54 -31.83 15.60
CA ALA A 141 -15.96 -31.54 15.52
C ALA A 141 -16.74 -32.57 14.67
N ASP A 142 -17.82 -33.14 15.22
CA ASP A 142 -18.74 -34.00 14.47
C ASP A 142 -19.70 -33.18 13.58
N VAL A 143 -19.99 -31.94 13.92
CA VAL A 143 -20.90 -31.03 13.20
C VAL A 143 -20.43 -29.61 13.27
N VAL A 144 -20.36 -28.94 12.11
CA VAL A 144 -20.07 -27.52 11.98
C VAL A 144 -21.32 -26.80 11.48
N ARG A 145 -21.72 -25.71 12.18
CA ARG A 145 -22.77 -24.80 11.71
C ARG A 145 -22.16 -23.44 11.40
N TYR A 146 -22.51 -22.88 10.25
CA TYR A 146 -22.18 -21.51 9.88
C TYR A 146 -23.46 -20.71 9.63
N ARG A 147 -23.40 -19.40 9.86
CA ARG A 147 -24.49 -18.46 9.58
C ARG A 147 -23.99 -17.36 8.66
#